data_af263a9e2d4822b794c05b337b3d05ab
#
_entry.id   af263a9e2d4822b794c05b337b3d05ab
#
_cell.length_a   1.000
_cell.length_b   1.000
_cell.length_c   1.000
_cell.angle_alpha   90.00
_cell.angle_beta   90.00
_cell.angle_gamma   90.00
#
_symmetry.space_group_name_H-M   'P 1'
#
loop_
_entity.id
_entity.type
_entity.pdbx_description
1 polymer ?
#
loop_
_entity_poly.entity_id
_entity_poly.type
_entity_poly.pdbx_seq_one_letter_code
_entity_poly.pdbx_strand_id
1 'polypeptide(L)'
;MPFTCPLPCPHQGQIRELPHHGTRVSDGARTADPLRTKMKRKGLLAVTAAAALSLVASLVTTTSASAAVNCDPYAGYKSMKGKTVTIFTSILEPELTTLNTAMADFQACTGIKIKIEGSNQFEALLPVRVKGNNAPDLAWIPQPGLLAKLVETGKVKVAPKAVVANVDKYWSKSWKAYGTVKGKFYAAPFGSNMKSLVWYSPKQFKAAGYTVPTTWDQMTALADKMAADGKTAFCGGLGSGGATGWPATDWVEQVVLRDHGSAVYNGWVNHTIKFSDPRIVASMQKVASWMQNPKWVGNVKGIATTTFQDAGKDIPGGKGCMMLQQASFYGNIIAESGATISPTGDAFAFYLPATNSKVTVPVVGGGEFTAAFSSRPEVQAVQAYLSSATFATSRVQLDNWISANSGVPLAAYKNQVDKLAATYLANPKSTFGFDASDLMPAAVGAGSMWREFTAWFGEGKSIADVTKAIDASWPKN
;
A
#
# COMPACT_ATOMS: atom_id res chain seq x y z
N MET A 1 -40.91 -33.35 33.93
CA MET A 1 -40.93 -32.50 35.14
C MET A 1 -40.24 -31.22 34.76
N PRO A 2 -40.91 -30.08 34.77
CA PRO A 2 -40.39 -28.81 34.37
C PRO A 2 -39.76 -28.06 35.57
N PHE A 3 -38.62 -27.40 35.40
CA PHE A 3 -38.13 -26.44 36.36
C PHE A 3 -38.18 -25.03 35.78
N THR A 4 -38.88 -24.22 36.46
CA THR A 4 -39.31 -22.86 36.28
C THR A 4 -38.16 -21.86 36.52
N CYS A 5 -38.15 -20.82 35.67
CA CYS A 5 -37.43 -19.59 35.85
C CYS A 5 -38.10 -18.66 36.88
N PRO A 6 -37.39 -17.86 37.63
CA PRO A 6 -37.97 -16.57 38.01
C PRO A 6 -37.12 -15.36 37.64
N LEU A 7 -37.81 -14.42 37.04
CA LEU A 7 -37.51 -13.03 36.73
C LEU A 7 -37.26 -12.18 38.00
N PRO A 8 -36.79 -10.86 37.87
CA PRO A 8 -37.58 -9.85 37.20
C PRO A 8 -36.80 -8.81 36.34
N CYS A 9 -37.49 -8.27 35.33
CA CYS A 9 -37.13 -7.07 34.61
C CYS A 9 -37.36 -5.77 35.47
N PRO A 10 -36.58 -4.70 35.28
CA PRO A 10 -37.02 -3.38 35.68
C PRO A 10 -37.41 -2.49 34.49
N HIS A 11 -38.46 -1.83 34.69
CA HIS A 11 -39.17 -0.68 34.17
C HIS A 11 -38.51 0.21 33.12
N GLN A 12 -39.38 0.51 32.12
CA GLN A 12 -39.35 1.64 31.20
C GLN A 12 -39.17 2.99 31.97
N GLY A 13 -38.15 3.75 31.61
CA GLY A 13 -37.95 5.14 32.04
C GLY A 13 -38.26 6.08 30.87
N GLN A 14 -39.20 6.97 31.12
CA GLN A 14 -39.75 8.00 30.22
C GLN A 14 -38.68 8.93 29.65
N ILE A 15 -38.86 9.22 28.37
CA ILE A 15 -38.18 10.31 27.65
C ILE A 15 -38.74 11.63 28.14
N ARG A 16 -37.90 12.46 28.81
CA ARG A 16 -38.20 13.87 29.10
C ARG A 16 -37.69 14.71 27.95
N GLU A 17 -38.61 15.36 27.27
CA GLU A 17 -38.36 16.47 26.34
C GLU A 17 -37.77 17.65 27.11
N LEU A 18 -36.71 18.27 26.58
CA LEU A 18 -36.18 19.55 27.01
C LEU A 18 -36.61 20.65 26.00
N PRO A 19 -36.94 21.89 26.49
CA PRO A 19 -37.65 22.87 25.70
C PRO A 19 -36.73 23.63 24.74
N HIS A 20 -37.26 23.91 23.56
CA HIS A 20 -36.74 24.85 22.57
C HIS A 20 -36.70 26.27 23.13
N HIS A 21 -35.54 26.87 23.25
CA HIS A 21 -35.42 28.35 23.33
C HIS A 21 -35.25 28.88 21.92
N GLY A 22 -36.34 29.47 21.42
CA GLY A 22 -36.34 30.30 20.24
C GLY A 22 -35.75 31.67 20.55
N THR A 23 -34.76 32.09 19.78
CA THR A 23 -34.35 33.48 19.68
C THR A 23 -34.83 34.01 18.29
N ARG A 24 -35.83 34.89 18.36
CA ARG A 24 -36.24 35.75 17.26
C ARG A 24 -35.10 36.69 16.89
N VAL A 25 -34.73 36.78 15.64
CA VAL A 25 -34.03 37.93 15.06
C VAL A 25 -34.99 38.66 14.18
N SER A 26 -35.19 39.92 14.50
CA SER A 26 -36.09 40.88 13.90
C SER A 26 -35.64 41.34 12.52
N ASP A 27 -36.58 41.42 11.61
CA ASP A 27 -36.52 42.10 10.34
C ASP A 27 -36.18 43.59 10.51
N GLY A 28 -35.21 44.06 9.76
CA GLY A 28 -34.88 45.45 9.55
C GLY A 28 -34.68 45.74 8.08
N ALA A 29 -35.76 45.98 7.38
CA ALA A 29 -35.74 46.54 6.04
C ALA A 29 -35.25 48.00 6.06
N ARG A 30 -34.27 48.36 5.24
CA ARG A 30 -34.09 49.71 4.73
C ARG A 30 -33.62 49.70 3.28
N THR A 31 -34.49 50.22 2.48
CA THR A 31 -34.40 50.73 1.11
C THR A 31 -33.34 51.82 0.96
N ALA A 32 -32.61 51.81 -0.15
CA ALA A 32 -32.05 53.01 -0.77
C ALA A 32 -31.64 52.77 -2.23
N ASP A 33 -32.11 53.53 -2.99
CA ASP A 33 -32.41 53.97 -4.33
C ASP A 33 -31.17 54.16 -5.26
N PRO A 34 -31.35 54.09 -6.59
CA PRO A 34 -30.26 54.07 -7.58
C PRO A 34 -29.94 55.47 -8.13
N LEU A 35 -28.68 55.83 -8.17
CA LEU A 35 -28.23 57.02 -8.89
C LEU A 35 -27.87 56.68 -10.34
N ARG A 36 -28.77 57.09 -11.20
CA ARG A 36 -28.67 57.16 -12.66
C ARG A 36 -27.98 58.48 -13.02
N THR A 37 -26.77 58.43 -13.58
CA THR A 37 -26.21 59.64 -14.23
C THR A 37 -26.22 59.45 -15.74
N LYS A 38 -27.13 60.24 -16.37
CA LYS A 38 -27.19 60.50 -17.81
C LYS A 38 -26.06 61.51 -18.15
N MET A 39 -25.29 61.22 -19.16
CA MET A 39 -24.59 62.28 -19.89
C MET A 39 -24.82 62.16 -21.40
N LYS A 40 -25.04 63.30 -21.95
CA LYS A 40 -25.68 63.64 -23.25
C LYS A 40 -24.75 63.39 -24.44
N ARG A 41 -25.38 62.95 -25.53
CA ARG A 41 -24.83 62.99 -26.89
C ARG A 41 -24.62 64.46 -27.33
N LYS A 42 -23.50 64.74 -27.97
CA LYS A 42 -23.41 65.72 -29.06
C LYS A 42 -22.46 65.15 -30.13
N GLY A 43 -22.98 65.08 -31.34
CA GLY A 43 -22.30 64.57 -32.49
C GLY A 43 -21.44 65.65 -33.15
N LEU A 44 -20.53 65.19 -33.95
CA LEU A 44 -20.00 65.91 -35.10
C LEU A 44 -19.55 64.91 -36.16
N LEU A 45 -20.16 65.06 -37.33
CA LEU A 45 -19.78 64.38 -38.57
C LEU A 45 -18.42 64.99 -39.06
N ALA A 46 -17.50 64.24 -39.53
CA ALA A 46 -16.54 64.60 -40.58
C ALA A 46 -16.12 63.33 -41.35
N VAL A 47 -16.34 63.38 -42.60
CA VAL A 47 -16.04 62.47 -43.69
C VAL A 47 -14.52 62.57 -44.00
N THR A 48 -13.81 61.48 -44.23
CA THR A 48 -12.92 61.27 -45.37
C THR A 48 -12.33 59.85 -45.42
N ALA A 49 -12.53 59.25 -46.47
CA ALA A 49 -11.98 58.26 -47.38
C ALA A 49 -10.75 57.44 -47.00
N ALA A 50 -10.88 56.15 -47.25
CA ALA A 50 -9.98 55.20 -47.93
C ALA A 50 -8.59 54.88 -47.35
N ALA A 51 -8.48 53.65 -46.84
CA ALA A 51 -7.46 52.68 -47.27
C ALA A 51 -7.80 51.31 -46.74
N ALA A 52 -8.21 50.41 -47.61
CA ALA A 52 -8.35 48.97 -47.31
C ALA A 52 -6.95 48.35 -47.07
N LEU A 53 -6.66 47.98 -45.86
CA LEU A 53 -5.63 46.94 -45.56
C LEU A 53 -6.33 45.81 -44.87
N SER A 54 -6.50 44.73 -45.64
CA SER A 54 -6.97 43.41 -45.20
C SER A 54 -5.92 42.80 -44.31
N LEU A 55 -5.98 42.98 -42.99
CA LEU A 55 -5.31 42.08 -42.02
C LEU A 55 -6.18 40.85 -41.88
N VAL A 56 -5.85 39.83 -42.66
CA VAL A 56 -6.24 38.43 -42.34
C VAL A 56 -5.51 38.06 -41.08
N ALA A 57 -6.14 38.22 -39.93
CA ALA A 57 -5.72 37.60 -38.69
C ALA A 57 -5.93 36.08 -38.85
N SER A 58 -4.92 35.38 -39.30
CA SER A 58 -4.85 33.92 -39.21
C SER A 58 -4.88 33.58 -37.73
N LEU A 59 -6.07 33.23 -37.19
CA LEU A 59 -6.17 32.47 -35.95
C LEU A 59 -5.49 31.15 -36.20
N VAL A 60 -4.18 31.07 -35.88
CA VAL A 60 -3.52 29.82 -35.67
C VAL A 60 -4.08 29.25 -34.36
N THR A 61 -5.19 28.51 -34.49
CA THR A 61 -5.59 27.56 -33.46
C THR A 61 -4.47 26.55 -33.35
N THR A 62 -3.53 26.75 -32.43
CA THR A 62 -2.64 25.72 -31.96
C THR A 62 -3.50 24.66 -31.30
N THR A 63 -4.10 23.79 -32.08
CA THR A 63 -4.52 22.48 -31.59
C THR A 63 -3.24 21.83 -31.09
N SER A 64 -3.08 21.77 -29.76
CA SER A 64 -2.09 20.90 -29.15
C SER A 64 -2.43 19.51 -29.66
N ALA A 65 -1.74 19.06 -30.70
CA ALA A 65 -1.82 17.68 -31.16
C ALA A 65 -1.37 16.85 -29.98
N SER A 66 -2.31 16.24 -29.25
CA SER A 66 -1.99 15.17 -28.31
C SER A 66 -1.19 14.16 -29.13
N ALA A 67 0.07 13.93 -28.73
CA ALA A 67 0.91 12.96 -29.41
C ALA A 67 0.12 11.64 -29.49
N ALA A 68 0.03 11.08 -30.70
CA ALA A 68 -0.68 9.82 -30.90
C ALA A 68 -0.05 8.75 -30.01
N VAL A 69 -0.89 8.00 -29.28
CA VAL A 69 -0.40 6.91 -28.41
C VAL A 69 0.32 5.89 -29.28
N ASN A 70 1.55 5.51 -28.90
CA ASN A 70 2.27 4.43 -29.58
C ASN A 70 1.69 3.08 -29.17
N CYS A 71 1.03 2.40 -30.12
CA CYS A 71 0.41 1.10 -29.89
C CYS A 71 1.31 -0.11 -30.23
N ASP A 72 2.53 0.09 -30.73
CA ASP A 72 3.46 -0.99 -31.06
C ASP A 72 3.71 -1.97 -29.90
N PRO A 73 3.92 -1.52 -28.66
CA PRO A 73 4.09 -2.43 -27.52
C PRO A 73 2.88 -3.32 -27.24
N TYR A 74 1.72 -2.97 -27.77
CA TYR A 74 0.43 -3.63 -27.55
C TYR A 74 -0.08 -4.38 -28.78
N ALA A 75 0.69 -4.44 -29.89
CA ALA A 75 0.28 -5.05 -31.15
C ALA A 75 -0.09 -6.54 -31.02
N GLY A 76 0.46 -7.24 -30.01
CA GLY A 76 0.10 -8.63 -29.72
C GLY A 76 -1.29 -8.83 -29.11
N TYR A 77 -1.97 -7.77 -28.70
CA TYR A 77 -3.31 -7.83 -28.11
C TYR A 77 -4.35 -7.47 -29.18
N LYS A 78 -5.38 -8.32 -29.30
CA LYS A 78 -6.50 -8.03 -30.20
C LYS A 78 -7.29 -6.82 -29.70
N SER A 79 -7.82 -6.02 -30.63
CA SER A 79 -8.77 -4.97 -30.28
C SER A 79 -10.05 -5.58 -29.68
N MET A 80 -10.44 -5.08 -28.51
CA MET A 80 -11.62 -5.54 -27.76
C MET A 80 -12.46 -4.34 -27.30
N LYS A 81 -12.73 -3.43 -28.24
CA LYS A 81 -13.46 -2.19 -28.02
C LYS A 81 -14.79 -2.43 -27.32
N GLY A 82 -15.05 -1.66 -26.28
CA GLY A 82 -16.30 -1.71 -25.49
C GLY A 82 -16.33 -2.81 -24.43
N LYS A 83 -15.30 -3.66 -24.32
CA LYS A 83 -15.19 -4.62 -23.23
C LYS A 83 -14.70 -3.93 -21.95
N THR A 84 -15.18 -4.43 -20.81
CA THR A 84 -14.76 -3.95 -19.48
C THR A 84 -14.21 -5.10 -18.66
N VAL A 85 -13.11 -4.85 -17.96
CA VAL A 85 -12.49 -5.74 -16.98
C VAL A 85 -12.48 -5.04 -15.63
N THR A 86 -13.00 -5.71 -14.61
CA THR A 86 -13.04 -5.22 -13.23
C THR A 86 -11.89 -5.82 -12.42
N ILE A 87 -11.24 -5.00 -11.62
CA ILE A 87 -10.14 -5.42 -10.72
C ILE A 87 -10.51 -4.99 -9.30
N PHE A 88 -10.33 -5.88 -8.32
CA PHE A 88 -10.51 -5.58 -6.90
C PHE A 88 -9.18 -5.75 -6.16
N THR A 89 -8.84 -4.81 -5.25
CA THR A 89 -7.54 -4.76 -4.58
C THR A 89 -7.61 -4.12 -3.20
N SER A 90 -6.60 -4.37 -2.37
CA SER A 90 -6.34 -3.64 -1.12
C SER A 90 -5.60 -2.30 -1.34
N ILE A 91 -5.05 -2.07 -2.55
CA ILE A 91 -4.37 -0.83 -2.89
C ILE A 91 -5.40 0.32 -2.91
N LEU A 92 -5.03 1.44 -2.29
CA LEU A 92 -5.87 2.65 -2.17
C LEU A 92 -5.21 3.83 -2.89
N GLU A 93 -5.89 4.98 -2.91
CA GLU A 93 -5.25 6.23 -3.32
C GLU A 93 -4.11 6.60 -2.35
N PRO A 94 -3.05 7.25 -2.84
CA PRO A 94 -2.86 7.79 -4.19
C PRO A 94 -2.31 6.78 -5.22
N GLU A 95 -1.97 5.56 -4.82
CA GLU A 95 -1.35 4.56 -5.69
C GLU A 95 -2.27 4.10 -6.83
N LEU A 96 -3.59 4.05 -6.60
CA LEU A 96 -4.56 3.69 -7.65
C LEU A 96 -4.53 4.64 -8.85
N THR A 97 -4.36 5.94 -8.62
CA THR A 97 -4.26 6.94 -9.68
C THR A 97 -3.05 6.67 -10.58
N THR A 98 -1.89 6.32 -10.01
CA THR A 98 -0.68 5.99 -10.79
C THR A 98 -0.81 4.66 -11.53
N LEU A 99 -1.50 3.67 -10.95
CA LEU A 99 -1.82 2.41 -11.62
C LEU A 99 -2.74 2.63 -12.82
N ASN A 100 -3.79 3.43 -12.68
CA ASN A 100 -4.67 3.80 -13.81
C ASN A 100 -3.89 4.50 -14.92
N THR A 101 -2.99 5.41 -14.57
CA THR A 101 -2.12 6.12 -15.53
C THR A 101 -1.21 5.14 -16.27
N ALA A 102 -0.58 4.17 -15.58
CA ALA A 102 0.27 3.16 -16.20
C ALA A 102 -0.45 2.28 -17.23
N MET A 103 -1.77 2.14 -17.13
CA MET A 103 -2.60 1.33 -18.02
C MET A 103 -3.30 2.14 -19.12
N ALA A 104 -3.14 3.46 -19.15
CA ALA A 104 -3.87 4.33 -20.09
C ALA A 104 -3.62 3.98 -21.56
N ASP A 105 -2.36 3.81 -21.94
CA ASP A 105 -1.98 3.49 -23.32
C ASP A 105 -2.48 2.11 -23.75
N PHE A 106 -2.39 1.11 -22.88
CA PHE A 106 -2.96 -0.21 -23.14
C PHE A 106 -4.47 -0.13 -23.39
N GLN A 107 -5.20 0.64 -22.56
CA GLN A 107 -6.64 0.84 -22.73
C GLN A 107 -6.96 1.56 -24.04
N ALA A 108 -6.20 2.60 -24.39
CA ALA A 108 -6.37 3.35 -25.64
C ALA A 108 -6.15 2.45 -26.87
N CYS A 109 -5.11 1.63 -26.87
CA CYS A 109 -4.73 0.77 -28.00
C CYS A 109 -5.63 -0.46 -28.18
N THR A 110 -6.09 -1.05 -27.07
CA THR A 110 -6.94 -2.27 -27.14
C THR A 110 -8.44 -1.98 -27.14
N GLY A 111 -8.84 -0.79 -26.65
CA GLY A 111 -10.24 -0.42 -26.43
C GLY A 111 -10.89 -1.12 -25.24
N ILE A 112 -10.13 -1.90 -24.44
CA ILE A 112 -10.59 -2.49 -23.18
C ILE A 112 -10.66 -1.37 -22.13
N LYS A 113 -11.75 -1.30 -21.38
CA LYS A 113 -11.87 -0.44 -20.19
C LYS A 113 -11.50 -1.24 -18.94
N ILE A 114 -10.55 -0.75 -18.15
CA ILE A 114 -10.18 -1.34 -16.86
C ILE A 114 -10.80 -0.49 -15.75
N LYS A 115 -11.54 -1.14 -14.85
CA LYS A 115 -12.13 -0.50 -13.66
C LYS A 115 -11.54 -1.11 -12.42
N ILE A 116 -10.82 -0.31 -11.63
CA ILE A 116 -10.21 -0.76 -10.38
C ILE A 116 -11.05 -0.27 -9.21
N GLU A 117 -11.31 -1.16 -8.28
CA GLU A 117 -11.93 -0.88 -6.99
C GLU A 117 -10.93 -1.23 -5.89
N GLY A 118 -10.48 -0.21 -5.14
CA GLY A 118 -9.66 -0.37 -3.95
C GLY A 118 -10.52 -0.41 -2.68
N SER A 119 -10.13 -1.23 -1.68
CA SER A 119 -10.85 -1.32 -0.42
C SER A 119 -9.94 -1.70 0.73
N ASN A 120 -10.02 -0.96 1.83
CA ASN A 120 -9.38 -1.31 3.11
C ASN A 120 -10.07 -2.49 3.83
N GLN A 121 -11.12 -3.08 3.22
CA GLN A 121 -11.80 -4.29 3.66
C GLN A 121 -11.58 -5.46 2.68
N PHE A 122 -10.55 -5.38 1.82
CA PHE A 122 -10.31 -6.30 0.73
C PHE A 122 -10.29 -7.77 1.19
N GLU A 123 -9.51 -8.09 2.23
CA GLU A 123 -9.31 -9.44 2.74
C GLU A 123 -10.61 -10.05 3.30
N ALA A 124 -11.48 -9.21 3.85
CA ALA A 124 -12.79 -9.63 4.34
C ALA A 124 -13.80 -9.77 3.20
N LEU A 125 -13.82 -8.83 2.25
CA LEU A 125 -14.85 -8.75 1.20
C LEU A 125 -14.59 -9.71 0.04
N LEU A 126 -13.33 -9.92 -0.39
CA LEU A 126 -13.05 -10.77 -1.55
C LEU A 126 -13.58 -12.21 -1.37
N PRO A 127 -13.34 -12.92 -0.25
CA PRO A 127 -13.90 -14.25 -0.03
C PRO A 127 -15.44 -14.28 -0.05
N VAL A 128 -16.07 -13.24 0.50
CA VAL A 128 -17.54 -13.12 0.52
C VAL A 128 -18.08 -12.95 -0.90
N ARG A 129 -17.48 -12.06 -1.70
CA ARG A 129 -17.85 -11.85 -3.11
C ARG A 129 -17.67 -13.13 -3.93
N VAL A 130 -16.54 -13.82 -3.75
CA VAL A 130 -16.26 -15.10 -4.45
C VAL A 130 -17.28 -16.16 -4.08
N LYS A 131 -17.59 -16.34 -2.79
CA LYS A 131 -18.62 -17.30 -2.32
C LYS A 131 -20.00 -16.95 -2.85
N GLY A 132 -20.35 -15.66 -2.90
CA GLY A 132 -21.63 -15.14 -3.36
C GLY A 132 -21.77 -15.09 -4.89
N ASN A 133 -20.83 -15.64 -5.69
CA ASN A 133 -20.79 -15.57 -7.15
C ASN A 133 -20.76 -14.13 -7.72
N ASN A 134 -20.27 -13.18 -6.94
CA ASN A 134 -20.08 -11.77 -7.32
C ASN A 134 -18.58 -11.40 -7.29
N ALA A 135 -17.73 -12.30 -7.73
CA ALA A 135 -16.30 -12.06 -7.83
C ALA A 135 -15.99 -10.99 -8.89
N PRO A 136 -14.94 -10.18 -8.71
CA PRO A 136 -14.40 -9.32 -9.76
C PRO A 136 -13.85 -10.21 -10.90
N ASP A 137 -13.55 -9.62 -12.06
CA ASP A 137 -12.86 -10.36 -13.13
C ASP A 137 -11.45 -10.76 -12.72
N LEU A 138 -10.73 -9.81 -12.12
CA LEU A 138 -9.39 -9.98 -11.56
C LEU A 138 -9.35 -9.48 -10.12
N ALA A 139 -8.44 -10.03 -9.32
CA ALA A 139 -8.05 -9.43 -8.05
C ALA A 139 -6.53 -9.37 -7.94
N TRP A 140 -6.01 -8.27 -7.35
CA TRP A 140 -4.62 -8.20 -6.92
C TRP A 140 -4.56 -8.61 -5.46
N ILE A 141 -4.01 -9.79 -5.22
CA ILE A 141 -4.00 -10.45 -3.90
C ILE A 141 -2.58 -10.38 -3.35
N PRO A 142 -2.31 -9.67 -2.25
CA PRO A 142 -0.99 -9.65 -1.64
C PRO A 142 -0.62 -10.97 -0.95
N GLN A 143 -1.62 -11.75 -0.48
CA GLN A 143 -1.40 -12.93 0.34
C GLN A 143 -1.51 -14.24 -0.47
N PRO A 144 -0.40 -14.97 -0.73
CA PRO A 144 -0.45 -16.34 -1.27
C PRO A 144 -1.31 -17.30 -0.43
N GLY A 145 -1.35 -17.11 0.90
CA GLY A 145 -2.23 -17.87 1.79
C GLY A 145 -3.72 -17.63 1.54
N LEU A 146 -4.11 -16.39 1.23
CA LEU A 146 -5.48 -16.06 0.82
C LEU A 146 -5.80 -16.62 -0.57
N LEU A 147 -4.85 -16.53 -1.50
CA LEU A 147 -4.98 -17.14 -2.84
C LEU A 147 -5.25 -18.65 -2.72
N ALA A 148 -4.48 -19.35 -1.89
CA ALA A 148 -4.67 -20.79 -1.67
C ALA A 148 -6.08 -21.11 -1.20
N LYS A 149 -6.60 -20.36 -0.22
CA LYS A 149 -7.99 -20.49 0.28
C LYS A 149 -9.02 -20.20 -0.82
N LEU A 150 -8.80 -19.20 -1.66
CA LEU A 150 -9.72 -18.87 -2.75
C LEU A 150 -9.72 -19.94 -3.85
N VAL A 151 -8.57 -20.55 -4.15
CA VAL A 151 -8.46 -21.67 -5.10
C VAL A 151 -9.29 -22.86 -4.67
N GLU A 152 -9.43 -23.15 -3.38
CA GLU A 152 -10.28 -24.23 -2.84
C GLU A 152 -11.75 -24.05 -3.18
N THR A 153 -12.21 -22.83 -3.45
CA THR A 153 -13.59 -22.57 -3.90
C THR A 153 -13.89 -23.05 -5.32
N GLY A 154 -12.87 -23.41 -6.11
CA GLY A 154 -12.98 -23.75 -7.53
C GLY A 154 -13.31 -22.56 -8.45
N LYS A 155 -13.36 -21.33 -7.92
CA LYS A 155 -13.73 -20.14 -8.68
C LYS A 155 -12.54 -19.44 -9.34
N VAL A 156 -11.33 -19.59 -8.78
CA VAL A 156 -10.10 -19.03 -9.37
C VAL A 156 -9.72 -19.82 -10.61
N LYS A 157 -9.41 -19.11 -11.70
CA LYS A 157 -9.05 -19.72 -12.98
C LYS A 157 -7.54 -19.99 -13.04
N VAL A 158 -7.16 -21.13 -13.62
CA VAL A 158 -5.76 -21.40 -13.93
C VAL A 158 -5.26 -20.33 -14.91
N ALA A 159 -4.04 -19.86 -14.70
CA ALA A 159 -3.45 -18.82 -15.53
C ALA A 159 -3.31 -19.29 -17.01
N PRO A 160 -3.69 -18.46 -17.98
CA PRO A 160 -3.59 -18.81 -19.39
C PRO A 160 -2.13 -18.88 -19.88
N LYS A 161 -1.88 -19.57 -21.00
CA LYS A 161 -0.53 -19.80 -21.55
C LYS A 161 0.28 -18.52 -21.70
N ALA A 162 -0.34 -17.41 -22.14
CA ALA A 162 0.36 -16.13 -22.31
C ALA A 162 0.89 -15.56 -20.98
N VAL A 163 0.12 -15.71 -19.91
CA VAL A 163 0.53 -15.30 -18.55
C VAL A 163 1.68 -16.18 -18.04
N VAL A 164 1.55 -17.52 -18.24
CA VAL A 164 2.62 -18.47 -17.88
C VAL A 164 3.92 -18.12 -18.61
N ALA A 165 3.85 -17.84 -19.92
CA ALA A 165 5.02 -17.51 -20.72
C ALA A 165 5.71 -16.21 -20.25
N ASN A 166 4.94 -15.16 -19.89
CA ASN A 166 5.49 -13.94 -19.31
C ASN A 166 6.19 -14.20 -17.98
N VAL A 167 5.56 -14.98 -17.11
CA VAL A 167 6.10 -15.27 -15.79
C VAL A 167 7.36 -16.14 -15.90
N ASP A 168 7.37 -17.16 -16.74
CA ASP A 168 8.54 -18.01 -16.98
C ASP A 168 9.72 -17.24 -17.58
N LYS A 169 9.45 -16.19 -18.37
CA LYS A 169 10.48 -15.37 -18.99
C LYS A 169 11.08 -14.31 -18.08
N TYR A 170 10.25 -13.68 -17.24
CA TYR A 170 10.62 -12.44 -16.57
C TYR A 170 10.62 -12.51 -15.03
N TRP A 171 10.10 -13.58 -14.44
CA TRP A 171 10.03 -13.70 -12.99
C TRP A 171 10.81 -14.90 -12.47
N SER A 172 11.32 -14.82 -11.26
CA SER A 172 12.02 -15.94 -10.67
C SER A 172 11.07 -17.12 -10.37
N LYS A 173 11.64 -18.32 -10.25
CA LYS A 173 10.88 -19.52 -9.84
C LYS A 173 10.19 -19.35 -8.47
N SER A 174 10.82 -18.63 -7.55
CA SER A 174 10.24 -18.33 -6.24
C SER A 174 8.98 -17.47 -6.37
N TRP A 175 9.03 -16.41 -7.19
CA TRP A 175 7.85 -15.57 -7.44
C TRP A 175 6.71 -16.34 -8.10
N LYS A 176 7.02 -17.22 -9.07
CA LYS A 176 6.01 -18.10 -9.66
C LYS A 176 5.41 -19.06 -8.64
N ALA A 177 6.23 -19.57 -7.71
CA ALA A 177 5.77 -20.51 -6.69
C ALA A 177 4.71 -19.89 -5.77
N TYR A 178 4.79 -18.60 -5.43
CA TYR A 178 3.78 -17.92 -4.61
C TYR A 178 2.40 -17.84 -5.27
N GLY A 179 2.33 -17.82 -6.60
CA GLY A 179 1.08 -17.88 -7.37
C GLY A 179 0.63 -19.31 -7.72
N THR A 180 1.34 -20.34 -7.23
CA THR A 180 1.09 -21.75 -7.52
C THR A 180 0.46 -22.45 -6.32
N VAL A 181 -0.68 -23.10 -6.53
CA VAL A 181 -1.41 -23.84 -5.50
C VAL A 181 -1.60 -25.29 -5.96
N LYS A 182 -1.20 -26.26 -5.16
CA LYS A 182 -1.34 -27.71 -5.46
C LYS A 182 -0.80 -28.05 -6.88
N GLY A 183 0.36 -27.47 -7.23
CA GLY A 183 1.05 -27.72 -8.51
C GLY A 183 0.46 -27.03 -9.75
N LYS A 184 -0.60 -26.22 -9.61
CA LYS A 184 -1.19 -25.44 -10.71
C LYS A 184 -0.95 -23.95 -10.48
N PHE A 185 -0.56 -23.25 -11.54
CA PHE A 185 -0.31 -21.80 -11.50
C PHE A 185 -1.60 -21.02 -11.73
N TYR A 186 -1.98 -20.14 -10.81
CA TYR A 186 -3.25 -19.40 -10.81
C TYR A 186 -3.06 -17.88 -10.90
N ALA A 187 -2.04 -17.33 -10.23
CA ALA A 187 -1.91 -15.89 -10.11
C ALA A 187 -0.50 -15.42 -10.48
N ALA A 188 -0.43 -14.48 -11.44
CA ALA A 188 0.82 -13.90 -11.87
C ALA A 188 1.31 -12.86 -10.88
N PRO A 189 2.63 -12.82 -10.53
CA PRO A 189 3.18 -11.68 -9.82
C PRO A 189 2.87 -10.38 -10.57
N PHE A 190 2.54 -9.32 -9.83
CA PHE A 190 2.13 -8.02 -10.37
C PHE A 190 3.11 -6.92 -9.94
N GLY A 191 3.07 -6.55 -8.66
CA GLY A 191 3.98 -5.62 -8.02
C GLY A 191 4.90 -6.32 -7.04
N SER A 192 5.91 -5.62 -6.59
CA SER A 192 6.71 -6.02 -5.43
C SER A 192 6.97 -4.82 -4.54
N ASN A 193 7.27 -5.08 -3.28
CA ASN A 193 7.70 -4.06 -2.35
C ASN A 193 8.86 -4.58 -1.50
N MET A 194 9.71 -3.67 -1.06
CA MET A 194 10.77 -3.94 -0.09
C MET A 194 10.33 -3.37 1.25
N LYS A 195 10.17 -4.22 2.25
CA LYS A 195 9.73 -3.86 3.60
C LYS A 195 10.88 -3.53 4.55
N SER A 196 12.12 -3.75 4.12
CA SER A 196 13.34 -3.52 4.92
C SER A 196 13.90 -2.10 4.77
N LEU A 197 13.02 -1.09 4.84
CA LEU A 197 13.39 0.32 4.76
C LEU A 197 13.00 1.07 6.03
N VAL A 198 13.75 2.13 6.32
CA VAL A 198 13.43 3.12 7.37
C VAL A 198 13.39 4.49 6.72
N TRP A 199 12.21 5.08 6.70
CA TRP A 199 11.96 6.42 6.18
C TRP A 199 12.35 7.47 7.21
N TYR A 200 12.95 8.58 6.75
CA TYR A 200 13.41 9.69 7.57
C TYR A 200 13.48 10.98 6.74
N SER A 201 13.68 12.12 7.39
CA SER A 201 13.96 13.38 6.69
C SER A 201 15.46 13.69 6.70
N PRO A 202 16.15 13.65 5.53
CA PRO A 202 17.56 14.06 5.43
C PRO A 202 17.81 15.47 5.93
N LYS A 203 16.90 16.41 5.64
CA LYS A 203 17.00 17.81 6.10
C LYS A 203 16.95 17.91 7.62
N GLN A 204 16.03 17.17 8.26
CA GLN A 204 15.89 17.17 9.73
C GLN A 204 17.08 16.49 10.41
N PHE A 205 17.56 15.37 9.85
CA PHE A 205 18.76 14.69 10.34
C PHE A 205 19.98 15.61 10.28
N LYS A 206 20.19 16.29 9.14
CA LYS A 206 21.28 17.27 8.99
C LYS A 206 21.17 18.40 9.99
N ALA A 207 19.99 18.98 10.17
CA ALA A 207 19.76 20.08 11.09
C ALA A 207 20.02 19.70 12.56
N ALA A 208 19.71 18.44 12.95
CA ALA A 208 19.93 17.92 14.30
C ALA A 208 21.31 17.26 14.49
N GLY A 209 22.15 17.19 13.47
CA GLY A 209 23.46 16.52 13.54
C GLY A 209 23.34 15.00 13.70
N TYR A 210 22.27 14.38 13.20
CA TYR A 210 22.08 12.93 13.20
C TYR A 210 22.72 12.28 11.98
N THR A 211 23.26 11.09 12.18
CA THR A 211 23.87 10.27 11.11
C THR A 211 23.00 9.05 10.86
N VAL A 212 22.80 8.69 9.58
CA VAL A 212 22.08 7.47 9.18
C VAL A 212 22.84 6.25 9.73
N PRO A 213 22.18 5.37 10.52
CA PRO A 213 22.81 4.21 11.11
C PRO A 213 23.03 3.11 10.07
N THR A 214 24.12 2.39 10.17
CA THR A 214 24.48 1.23 9.32
C THR A 214 24.45 -0.10 10.09
N THR A 215 24.35 -0.05 11.41
CA THR A 215 24.18 -1.21 12.29
C THR A 215 22.98 -1.03 13.21
N TRP A 216 22.48 -2.15 13.74
CA TRP A 216 21.38 -2.12 14.71
C TRP A 216 21.73 -1.32 15.97
N ASP A 217 22.96 -1.52 16.49
CA ASP A 217 23.41 -0.80 17.68
C ASP A 217 23.52 0.73 17.44
N GLN A 218 23.96 1.12 16.24
CA GLN A 218 23.95 2.54 15.88
C GLN A 218 22.51 3.08 15.79
N MET A 219 21.55 2.28 15.32
CA MET A 219 20.15 2.70 15.23
C MET A 219 19.53 2.88 16.62
N THR A 220 19.80 1.97 17.56
CA THR A 220 19.32 2.08 18.94
C THR A 220 19.99 3.23 19.69
N ALA A 221 21.30 3.43 19.52
CA ALA A 221 22.00 4.58 20.09
C ALA A 221 21.51 5.91 19.52
N LEU A 222 21.14 5.96 18.21
CA LEU A 222 20.52 7.12 17.62
C LEU A 222 19.12 7.39 18.23
N ALA A 223 18.33 6.35 18.46
CA ALA A 223 17.02 6.48 19.10
C ALA A 223 17.13 7.02 20.52
N ASP A 224 18.12 6.56 21.30
CA ASP A 224 18.41 7.10 22.65
C ASP A 224 18.82 8.57 22.58
N LYS A 225 19.68 8.94 21.63
CA LYS A 225 20.06 10.34 21.39
C LYS A 225 18.84 11.20 21.04
N MET A 226 17.97 10.74 20.12
CA MET A 226 16.74 11.45 19.77
C MET A 226 15.84 11.64 20.99
N ALA A 227 15.67 10.61 21.82
CA ALA A 227 14.90 10.71 23.06
C ALA A 227 15.51 11.72 24.04
N ALA A 228 16.84 11.76 24.19
CA ALA A 228 17.53 12.76 25.01
C ALA A 228 17.37 14.18 24.46
N ASP A 229 17.30 14.34 23.13
CA ASP A 229 17.02 15.61 22.47
C ASP A 229 15.51 15.99 22.48
N GLY A 230 14.66 15.25 23.22
CA GLY A 230 13.23 15.47 23.34
C GLY A 230 12.42 15.13 22.08
N LYS A 231 12.96 14.24 21.21
CA LYS A 231 12.32 13.79 19.96
C LYS A 231 11.75 12.39 20.12
N THR A 232 10.63 12.12 19.45
CA THR A 232 10.13 10.76 19.25
C THR A 232 10.94 10.10 18.16
N ALA A 233 11.66 9.03 18.48
CA ALA A 233 12.59 8.40 17.54
C ALA A 233 11.86 7.63 16.44
N PHE A 234 10.87 6.79 16.79
CA PHE A 234 10.16 5.94 15.85
C PHE A 234 8.67 6.25 15.79
N CYS A 235 8.16 6.25 14.57
CA CYS A 235 6.75 6.24 14.25
C CYS A 235 6.21 4.80 14.23
N GLY A 236 4.95 4.63 14.62
CA GLY A 236 4.24 3.36 14.48
C GLY A 236 2.76 3.55 14.24
N GLY A 237 2.19 2.69 13.41
CA GLY A 237 0.76 2.66 13.13
C GLY A 237 0.35 1.31 12.58
N LEU A 238 -0.66 0.67 13.18
CA LEU A 238 -1.16 -0.66 12.80
C LEU A 238 -2.48 -0.60 12.07
N GLY A 239 -3.21 0.54 12.13
CA GLY A 239 -4.53 0.69 11.55
C GLY A 239 -4.51 0.54 10.04
N SER A 240 -5.32 -0.37 9.50
CA SER A 240 -5.46 -0.66 8.07
C SER A 240 -6.84 -1.28 7.75
N GLY A 241 -7.91 -0.76 8.36
CA GLY A 241 -9.24 -1.32 8.15
C GLY A 241 -9.31 -2.80 8.52
N GLY A 242 -9.77 -3.65 7.58
CA GLY A 242 -9.85 -5.10 7.77
C GLY A 242 -8.50 -5.81 7.91
N ALA A 243 -7.41 -5.15 7.51
CA ALA A 243 -6.04 -5.68 7.61
C ALA A 243 -5.26 -5.10 8.79
N THR A 244 -5.93 -4.42 9.75
CA THR A 244 -5.27 -3.86 10.95
C THR A 244 -4.40 -4.92 11.64
N GLY A 245 -3.13 -4.55 11.90
CA GLY A 245 -2.13 -5.42 12.53
C GLY A 245 -0.99 -5.84 11.61
N TRP A 246 -1.14 -5.78 10.29
CA TRP A 246 -0.08 -6.19 9.36
C TRP A 246 1.27 -5.43 9.56
N PRO A 247 1.34 -4.13 9.94
CA PRO A 247 2.63 -3.52 10.15
C PRO A 247 3.42 -4.12 11.32
N ALA A 248 2.74 -4.63 12.35
CA ALA A 248 3.43 -5.32 13.45
C ALA A 248 3.98 -6.67 13.03
N THR A 249 3.35 -7.37 12.06
CA THR A 249 3.92 -8.60 11.51
C THR A 249 5.22 -8.32 10.80
N ASP A 250 5.28 -7.23 10.01
CA ASP A 250 6.50 -6.78 9.36
C ASP A 250 7.65 -6.61 10.35
N TRP A 251 7.41 -5.95 11.51
CA TRP A 251 8.45 -5.74 12.51
C TRP A 251 9.01 -7.06 13.06
N VAL A 252 8.14 -8.03 13.36
CA VAL A 252 8.57 -9.35 13.85
C VAL A 252 9.31 -10.11 12.75
N GLU A 253 8.80 -10.08 11.53
CA GLU A 253 9.41 -10.70 10.35
C GLU A 253 10.81 -10.16 10.07
N GLN A 254 11.00 -8.83 10.16
CA GLN A 254 12.31 -8.20 10.04
C GLN A 254 13.30 -8.78 11.04
N VAL A 255 12.90 -8.95 12.31
CA VAL A 255 13.77 -9.42 13.36
C VAL A 255 14.03 -10.94 13.22
N VAL A 256 12.99 -11.76 12.97
CA VAL A 256 13.15 -13.21 12.78
C VAL A 256 14.13 -13.51 11.65
N LEU A 257 13.98 -12.84 10.48
CA LEU A 257 14.87 -13.05 9.35
C LEU A 257 16.31 -12.60 9.67
N ARG A 258 16.47 -11.46 10.33
CA ARG A 258 17.78 -10.88 10.68
C ARG A 258 18.54 -11.70 11.72
N ASP A 259 17.84 -12.21 12.72
CA ASP A 259 18.46 -12.95 13.82
C ASP A 259 18.74 -14.40 13.46
N HIS A 260 17.87 -15.03 12.64
CA HIS A 260 17.84 -16.48 12.50
C HIS A 260 17.97 -16.98 11.04
N GLY A 261 17.85 -16.10 10.03
CA GLY A 261 17.96 -16.44 8.62
C GLY A 261 16.77 -17.22 8.06
N SER A 262 16.87 -17.56 6.77
CA SER A 262 15.75 -18.13 5.99
C SER A 262 15.27 -19.49 6.48
N ALA A 263 16.13 -20.33 7.05
CA ALA A 263 15.72 -21.67 7.52
C ALA A 263 14.70 -21.58 8.67
N VAL A 264 14.97 -20.73 9.67
CA VAL A 264 14.04 -20.50 10.80
C VAL A 264 12.81 -19.73 10.32
N TYR A 265 13.01 -18.72 9.47
CA TYR A 265 11.92 -17.94 8.89
C TYR A 265 10.91 -18.83 8.15
N ASN A 266 11.38 -19.66 7.23
CA ASN A 266 10.52 -20.57 6.48
C ASN A 266 9.90 -21.68 7.37
N GLY A 267 10.63 -22.15 8.38
CA GLY A 267 10.11 -23.09 9.37
C GLY A 267 8.96 -22.48 10.18
N TRP A 268 9.04 -21.20 10.50
CA TRP A 268 7.98 -20.44 11.16
C TRP A 268 6.79 -20.23 10.23
N VAL A 269 7.01 -19.83 8.97
CA VAL A 269 5.96 -19.68 7.95
C VAL A 269 5.12 -20.94 7.76
N ASN A 270 5.74 -22.12 7.77
CA ASN A 270 5.05 -23.39 7.58
C ASN A 270 4.70 -24.13 8.89
N HIS A 271 4.91 -23.46 10.04
CA HIS A 271 4.62 -23.97 11.39
C HIS A 271 5.37 -25.22 11.82
N THR A 272 6.47 -25.60 11.16
CA THR A 272 7.41 -26.57 11.72
C THR A 272 8.20 -25.99 12.88
N ILE A 273 8.28 -24.66 12.95
CA ILE A 273 8.70 -23.85 14.09
C ILE A 273 7.48 -23.05 14.55
N LYS A 274 7.04 -23.27 15.78
CA LYS A 274 5.86 -22.64 16.37
C LYS A 274 6.12 -21.19 16.73
N PHE A 275 5.05 -20.40 16.89
CA PHE A 275 5.14 -19.04 17.43
C PHE A 275 5.68 -19.04 18.87
N SER A 276 5.38 -20.07 19.65
CA SER A 276 5.90 -20.27 21.00
C SER A 276 7.35 -20.77 21.07
N ASP A 277 8.03 -21.00 19.92
CA ASP A 277 9.45 -21.35 19.89
C ASP A 277 10.29 -20.22 20.52
N PRO A 278 11.28 -20.54 21.38
CA PRO A 278 12.09 -19.52 22.05
C PRO A 278 12.75 -18.49 21.11
N ARG A 279 13.09 -18.88 19.87
CA ARG A 279 13.68 -17.98 18.87
C ARG A 279 12.68 -16.93 18.39
N ILE A 280 11.43 -17.33 18.17
CA ILE A 280 10.35 -16.42 17.75
C ILE A 280 9.97 -15.50 18.91
N VAL A 281 9.83 -16.05 20.12
CA VAL A 281 9.59 -15.28 21.35
C VAL A 281 10.68 -14.24 21.58
N ALA A 282 11.97 -14.59 21.43
CA ALA A 282 13.08 -13.65 21.55
C ALA A 282 13.03 -12.54 20.49
N SER A 283 12.63 -12.86 19.25
CA SER A 283 12.43 -11.87 18.20
C SER A 283 11.30 -10.91 18.54
N MET A 284 10.18 -11.40 19.07
CA MET A 284 9.07 -10.55 19.55
C MET A 284 9.50 -9.66 20.73
N GLN A 285 10.30 -10.18 21.68
CA GLN A 285 10.87 -9.37 22.76
C GLN A 285 11.77 -8.25 22.25
N LYS A 286 12.57 -8.52 21.19
CA LYS A 286 13.39 -7.50 20.53
C LYS A 286 12.51 -6.43 19.86
N VAL A 287 11.41 -6.82 19.20
CA VAL A 287 10.41 -5.86 18.68
C VAL A 287 9.77 -5.05 19.81
N ALA A 288 9.43 -5.66 20.94
CA ALA A 288 8.92 -4.93 22.10
C ALA A 288 9.93 -3.89 22.60
N SER A 289 11.22 -4.26 22.73
CA SER A 289 12.27 -3.33 23.13
C SER A 289 12.48 -2.17 22.15
N TRP A 290 12.09 -2.35 20.89
CA TRP A 290 12.16 -1.34 19.84
C TRP A 290 10.87 -0.53 19.74
N MET A 291 9.75 -1.17 19.40
CA MET A 291 8.48 -0.51 19.03
C MET A 291 7.48 -0.35 20.18
N GLN A 292 7.79 -0.89 21.38
CA GLN A 292 7.02 -0.64 22.62
C GLN A 292 7.85 0.12 23.66
N ASN A 293 9.01 0.64 23.31
CA ASN A 293 9.79 1.50 24.19
C ASN A 293 9.18 2.92 24.24
N PRO A 294 8.58 3.35 25.37
CA PRO A 294 7.90 4.64 25.42
C PRO A 294 8.85 5.84 25.27
N LYS A 295 10.14 5.67 25.52
CA LYS A 295 11.16 6.70 25.27
C LYS A 295 11.36 6.95 23.78
N TRP A 296 11.17 5.92 22.93
CA TRP A 296 11.41 5.99 21.51
C TRP A 296 10.15 6.24 20.67
N VAL A 297 9.00 5.68 21.10
CA VAL A 297 7.75 5.76 20.33
C VAL A 297 6.67 6.65 20.97
N GLY A 298 6.91 7.13 22.20
CA GLY A 298 5.93 7.93 22.93
C GLY A 298 4.70 7.11 23.34
N ASN A 299 3.57 7.30 22.65
CA ASN A 299 2.32 6.60 22.97
C ASN A 299 2.27 5.20 22.36
N VAL A 300 2.73 4.19 23.08
CA VAL A 300 2.73 2.78 22.62
C VAL A 300 1.33 2.30 22.26
N LYS A 301 0.31 2.57 23.08
CA LYS A 301 -1.07 2.13 22.82
C LYS A 301 -1.68 2.81 21.59
N GLY A 302 -1.27 4.05 21.33
CA GLY A 302 -1.70 4.80 20.16
C GLY A 302 -1.27 4.17 18.83
N ILE A 303 -0.22 3.35 18.84
CA ILE A 303 0.25 2.61 17.64
C ILE A 303 -0.87 1.72 17.10
N ALA A 304 -1.64 1.07 17.94
CA ALA A 304 -2.72 0.16 17.50
C ALA A 304 -3.86 0.88 16.76
N THR A 305 -4.10 2.16 17.07
CA THR A 305 -5.20 2.96 16.50
C THR A 305 -4.76 3.94 15.43
N THR A 306 -3.47 4.30 15.37
CA THR A 306 -2.91 5.12 14.31
C THR A 306 -2.88 4.30 13.02
N THR A 307 -3.35 4.89 11.90
CA THR A 307 -3.25 4.22 10.60
C THR A 307 -1.80 4.13 10.14
N PHE A 308 -1.46 3.13 9.34
CA PHE A 308 -0.10 3.03 8.81
C PHE A 308 0.25 4.23 7.92
N GLN A 309 -0.76 4.81 7.24
CA GLN A 309 -0.60 6.01 6.42
C GLN A 309 -0.26 7.22 7.29
N ASP A 310 -0.98 7.41 8.38
CA ASP A 310 -0.79 8.57 9.26
C ASP A 310 0.50 8.50 10.08
N ALA A 311 1.03 7.30 10.30
CA ALA A 311 2.15 7.06 11.22
C ALA A 311 3.38 7.96 10.96
N GLY A 312 3.76 8.15 9.70
CA GLY A 312 4.97 8.90 9.34
C GLY A 312 4.76 10.01 8.32
N LYS A 313 3.50 10.39 8.03
CA LYS A 313 3.19 11.41 7.00
C LYS A 313 3.83 12.78 7.28
N ASP A 314 4.09 13.10 8.55
CA ASP A 314 4.64 14.38 8.99
C ASP A 314 6.18 14.40 9.07
N ILE A 315 6.85 13.26 8.78
CA ILE A 315 8.32 13.18 8.73
C ILE A 315 8.95 14.25 7.82
N PRO A 316 8.44 14.50 6.59
CA PRO A 316 9.02 15.52 5.71
C PRO A 316 9.02 16.92 6.33
N GLY A 317 8.00 17.27 7.09
CA GLY A 317 7.85 18.55 7.78
C GLY A 317 8.59 18.65 9.12
N GLY A 318 9.28 17.59 9.56
CA GLY A 318 9.99 17.54 10.84
C GLY A 318 9.06 17.57 12.06
N LYS A 319 7.83 17.12 11.90
CA LYS A 319 6.83 17.05 12.97
C LYS A 319 6.62 15.59 13.38
N GLY A 320 6.24 15.37 14.64
CA GLY A 320 5.99 14.05 15.18
C GLY A 320 7.28 13.26 15.45
N CYS A 321 7.45 12.16 14.76
CA CYS A 321 8.55 11.22 14.93
C CYS A 321 9.61 11.34 13.81
N MET A 322 10.81 10.82 14.07
CA MET A 322 11.98 11.02 13.23
C MET A 322 12.22 9.91 12.20
N MET A 323 11.81 8.67 12.51
CA MET A 323 12.04 7.49 11.70
C MET A 323 10.79 6.61 11.64
N LEU A 324 10.50 6.03 10.45
CA LEU A 324 9.43 5.06 10.26
C LEU A 324 9.97 3.83 9.52
N GLN A 325 9.91 2.65 10.14
CA GLN A 325 10.10 1.41 9.38
C GLN A 325 8.81 1.13 8.59
N GLN A 326 8.93 1.16 7.26
CA GLN A 326 7.81 0.90 6.35
C GLN A 326 8.33 0.51 4.96
N ALA A 327 7.47 -0.14 4.18
CA ALA A 327 7.79 -0.60 2.83
C ALA A 327 8.02 0.53 1.83
N SER A 328 8.60 0.17 0.66
CA SER A 328 8.93 1.11 -0.41
C SER A 328 7.71 1.88 -0.95
N PHE A 329 6.51 1.30 -0.94
CA PHE A 329 5.27 1.97 -1.38
C PHE A 329 4.88 3.19 -0.52
N TYR A 330 5.47 3.33 0.69
CA TYR A 330 5.20 4.49 1.54
C TYR A 330 5.59 5.82 0.89
N GLY A 331 6.46 5.77 -0.12
CA GLY A 331 6.76 6.91 -0.98
C GLY A 331 5.53 7.56 -1.61
N ASN A 332 4.47 6.79 -1.95
CA ASN A 332 3.21 7.34 -2.46
C ASN A 332 2.56 8.28 -1.44
N ILE A 333 2.52 7.86 -0.16
CA ILE A 333 1.93 8.65 0.94
C ILE A 333 2.74 9.92 1.21
N ILE A 334 4.07 9.80 1.23
CA ILE A 334 4.96 10.96 1.41
C ILE A 334 4.80 11.96 0.26
N ALA A 335 4.68 11.48 -0.98
CA ALA A 335 4.54 12.31 -2.16
C ALA A 335 3.26 13.16 -2.17
N GLU A 336 2.17 12.73 -1.50
CA GLU A 336 0.93 13.53 -1.37
C GLU A 336 1.17 14.89 -0.70
N SER A 337 2.16 14.97 0.20
CA SER A 337 2.53 16.24 0.85
C SER A 337 3.30 17.21 -0.06
N GLY A 338 3.62 16.81 -1.29
CA GLY A 338 4.52 17.55 -2.19
C GLY A 338 6.00 17.46 -1.79
N ALA A 339 6.37 16.58 -0.86
CA ALA A 339 7.73 16.43 -0.37
C ALA A 339 8.68 15.87 -1.43
N THR A 340 9.89 16.41 -1.49
CA THR A 340 10.96 15.93 -2.36
C THR A 340 11.59 14.67 -1.76
N ILE A 341 11.43 13.53 -2.44
CA ILE A 341 12.02 12.24 -2.03
C ILE A 341 13.41 12.12 -2.67
N SER A 342 14.45 12.40 -1.90
CA SER A 342 15.86 12.30 -2.34
C SER A 342 16.81 12.26 -1.15
N PRO A 343 18.11 11.87 -1.33
CA PRO A 343 19.11 11.83 -0.25
C PRO A 343 19.37 13.17 0.46
N THR A 344 18.97 14.29 -0.15
CA THR A 344 19.11 15.65 0.40
C THR A 344 17.77 16.36 0.52
N GLY A 345 16.67 15.66 0.22
CA GLY A 345 15.30 16.18 0.18
C GLY A 345 14.60 16.20 1.53
N ASP A 346 13.28 16.30 1.44
CA ASP A 346 12.39 16.34 2.60
C ASP A 346 12.20 14.96 3.24
N ALA A 347 12.26 13.91 2.41
CA ALA A 347 12.21 12.52 2.84
C ALA A 347 13.16 11.65 2.03
N PHE A 348 13.64 10.58 2.64
CA PHE A 348 14.40 9.51 2.00
C PHE A 348 14.26 8.23 2.85
N ALA A 349 14.79 7.12 2.36
CA ALA A 349 14.83 5.89 3.12
C ALA A 349 16.23 5.28 3.15
N PHE A 350 16.59 4.66 4.26
CA PHE A 350 17.78 3.83 4.36
C PHE A 350 17.38 2.37 4.63
N TYR A 351 18.30 1.46 4.32
CA TYR A 351 18.12 0.04 4.59
C TYR A 351 18.09 -0.21 6.10
N LEU A 352 17.06 -0.90 6.59
CA LEU A 352 16.97 -1.33 8.00
C LEU A 352 18.18 -2.22 8.34
N PRO A 353 19.06 -1.82 9.28
CA PRO A 353 20.29 -2.52 9.54
C PRO A 353 20.08 -3.98 9.96
N ALA A 354 21.07 -4.83 9.67
CA ALA A 354 21.11 -6.18 10.20
C ALA A 354 21.35 -6.14 11.72
N THR A 355 20.74 -7.08 12.44
CA THR A 355 20.90 -7.22 13.90
C THR A 355 22.21 -7.91 14.29
N ASN A 356 22.80 -8.63 13.33
CA ASN A 356 24.09 -9.30 13.49
C ASN A 356 24.70 -9.60 12.11
N SER A 357 25.94 -10.11 12.06
CA SER A 357 26.66 -10.45 10.83
C SER A 357 26.41 -11.88 10.30
N LYS A 358 25.57 -12.68 10.98
CA LYS A 358 25.34 -14.09 10.62
C LYS A 358 24.45 -14.26 9.40
N VAL A 359 23.58 -13.29 9.15
CA VAL A 359 22.66 -13.31 8.00
C VAL A 359 23.09 -12.22 7.00
N THR A 360 23.42 -12.65 5.79
CA THR A 360 23.89 -11.73 4.75
C THR A 360 22.72 -10.97 4.16
N VAL A 361 22.76 -9.63 4.27
CA VAL A 361 21.77 -8.70 3.67
C VAL A 361 20.33 -9.20 3.80
N PRO A 362 19.77 -9.32 5.02
CA PRO A 362 18.40 -9.79 5.21
C PRO A 362 17.38 -8.79 4.67
N VAL A 363 16.53 -9.23 3.75
CA VAL A 363 15.51 -8.40 3.08
C VAL A 363 14.16 -9.09 3.21
N VAL A 364 13.22 -8.43 3.88
CA VAL A 364 11.80 -8.80 3.83
C VAL A 364 11.13 -7.99 2.74
N GLY A 365 10.32 -8.64 1.94
CA GLY A 365 9.54 -8.03 0.87
C GLY A 365 8.23 -8.76 0.65
N GLY A 366 7.37 -8.18 -0.14
CA GLY A 366 6.07 -8.71 -0.51
C GLY A 366 5.69 -8.27 -1.92
N GLY A 367 4.45 -8.47 -2.26
CA GLY A 367 3.90 -8.01 -3.52
C GLY A 367 2.57 -8.67 -3.82
N GLU A 368 1.87 -8.15 -4.81
CA GLU A 368 0.55 -8.59 -5.21
C GLU A 368 0.62 -9.59 -6.35
N PHE A 369 -0.39 -10.46 -6.42
CA PHE A 369 -0.57 -11.48 -7.46
C PHE A 369 -1.91 -11.28 -8.15
N THR A 370 -1.90 -11.18 -9.49
CA THR A 370 -3.10 -11.04 -10.31
C THR A 370 -3.77 -12.39 -10.50
N ALA A 371 -4.83 -12.65 -9.75
CA ALA A 371 -5.69 -13.83 -9.88
C ALA A 371 -6.93 -13.52 -10.74
N ALA A 372 -7.37 -14.47 -11.58
CA ALA A 372 -8.56 -14.32 -12.41
C ALA A 372 -9.72 -15.19 -11.91
N PHE A 373 -10.93 -14.62 -11.91
CA PHE A 373 -12.19 -15.32 -11.62
C PHE A 373 -13.04 -15.53 -12.89
N SER A 374 -12.62 -14.96 -14.02
CA SER A 374 -13.26 -15.08 -15.32
C SER A 374 -12.25 -15.53 -16.38
N SER A 375 -12.71 -16.34 -17.34
CA SER A 375 -11.90 -16.79 -18.48
C SER A 375 -12.23 -16.03 -19.77
N ARG A 376 -12.93 -14.89 -19.71
CA ARG A 376 -13.23 -14.06 -20.87
C ARG A 376 -11.95 -13.59 -21.57
N PRO A 377 -11.89 -13.51 -22.91
CA PRO A 377 -10.68 -13.16 -23.64
C PRO A 377 -10.05 -11.82 -23.21
N GLU A 378 -10.88 -10.81 -22.93
CA GLU A 378 -10.43 -9.50 -22.46
C GLU A 378 -9.79 -9.57 -21.06
N VAL A 379 -10.29 -10.43 -20.16
CA VAL A 379 -9.73 -10.66 -18.83
C VAL A 379 -8.36 -11.33 -18.94
N GLN A 380 -8.23 -12.34 -19.80
CA GLN A 380 -6.95 -13.00 -20.07
C GLN A 380 -5.93 -12.04 -20.69
N ALA A 381 -6.37 -11.14 -21.59
CA ALA A 381 -5.50 -10.13 -22.20
C ALA A 381 -4.98 -9.13 -21.13
N VAL A 382 -5.84 -8.64 -20.25
CA VAL A 382 -5.43 -7.76 -19.15
C VAL A 382 -4.48 -8.48 -18.20
N GLN A 383 -4.77 -9.72 -17.80
CA GLN A 383 -3.88 -10.50 -16.92
C GLN A 383 -2.50 -10.74 -17.57
N ALA A 384 -2.44 -11.02 -18.88
CA ALA A 384 -1.19 -11.15 -19.62
C ALA A 384 -0.41 -9.83 -19.68
N TYR A 385 -1.09 -8.72 -19.94
CA TYR A 385 -0.47 -7.39 -19.91
C TYR A 385 0.12 -7.05 -18.55
N LEU A 386 -0.63 -7.23 -17.47
CA LEU A 386 -0.19 -6.93 -16.10
C LEU A 386 1.02 -7.78 -15.66
N SER A 387 1.21 -8.98 -16.21
CA SER A 387 2.38 -9.84 -15.95
C SER A 387 3.60 -9.53 -16.80
N SER A 388 3.50 -8.61 -17.78
CA SER A 388 4.53 -8.31 -18.77
C SER A 388 5.58 -7.31 -18.27
N ALA A 389 6.77 -7.34 -18.91
CA ALA A 389 7.78 -6.30 -18.71
C ALA A 389 7.32 -4.92 -19.20
N THR A 390 6.45 -4.86 -20.22
CA THR A 390 5.88 -3.60 -20.74
C THR A 390 5.11 -2.87 -19.65
N PHE A 391 4.16 -3.54 -18.99
CA PHE A 391 3.42 -2.93 -17.86
C PHE A 391 4.36 -2.52 -16.72
N ALA A 392 5.22 -3.47 -16.29
CA ALA A 392 6.11 -3.20 -15.16
C ALA A 392 7.04 -2.00 -15.44
N THR A 393 7.58 -1.85 -16.66
CA THR A 393 8.40 -0.71 -17.03
C THR A 393 7.59 0.60 -17.04
N SER A 394 6.39 0.60 -17.63
CA SER A 394 5.52 1.78 -17.64
C SER A 394 5.18 2.23 -16.22
N ARG A 395 4.93 1.28 -15.30
CA ARG A 395 4.56 1.62 -13.93
C ARG A 395 5.73 2.16 -13.10
N VAL A 396 6.92 1.55 -13.19
CA VAL A 396 8.08 2.04 -12.40
C VAL A 396 8.53 3.45 -12.82
N GLN A 397 8.22 3.88 -14.04
CA GLN A 397 8.52 5.24 -14.52
C GLN A 397 7.65 6.33 -13.89
N LEU A 398 6.58 5.94 -13.20
CA LEU A 398 5.66 6.83 -12.47
C LEU A 398 5.99 6.95 -10.98
N ASP A 399 7.17 6.48 -10.59
CA ASP A 399 7.73 6.52 -9.22
C ASP A 399 6.92 5.76 -8.15
N ASN A 400 7.53 5.60 -7.00
CA ASN A 400 6.99 5.00 -5.77
C ASN A 400 6.40 3.59 -5.98
N TRP A 401 7.02 2.82 -6.88
CA TRP A 401 6.66 1.43 -7.14
C TRP A 401 7.85 0.64 -7.69
N ILE A 402 8.00 -0.59 -7.26
CA ILE A 402 9.08 -1.47 -7.69
C ILE A 402 8.53 -2.79 -8.24
N SER A 403 9.34 -3.47 -9.02
CA SER A 403 9.00 -4.76 -9.61
C SER A 403 10.18 -5.72 -9.52
N ALA A 404 9.90 -6.97 -9.18
CA ALA A 404 10.86 -8.08 -9.30
C ALA A 404 10.88 -8.71 -10.70
N ASN A 405 10.21 -8.08 -11.68
CA ASN A 405 10.25 -8.47 -13.09
C ASN A 405 11.61 -8.15 -13.69
N SER A 406 12.38 -9.15 -14.07
CA SER A 406 13.73 -9.02 -14.62
C SER A 406 13.81 -8.30 -15.99
N GLY A 407 12.67 -8.09 -16.65
CA GLY A 407 12.57 -7.30 -17.87
C GLY A 407 12.56 -5.79 -17.63
N VAL A 408 12.51 -5.32 -16.35
CA VAL A 408 12.58 -3.91 -16.00
C VAL A 408 14.04 -3.50 -15.81
N PRO A 409 14.57 -2.60 -16.64
CA PRO A 409 15.95 -2.13 -16.48
C PRO A 409 16.04 -1.18 -15.27
N LEU A 410 17.14 -1.25 -14.49
CA LEU A 410 17.36 -0.33 -13.36
C LEU A 410 17.35 1.16 -13.75
N ALA A 411 17.67 1.48 -15.01
CA ALA A 411 17.61 2.83 -15.54
C ALA A 411 16.16 3.37 -15.66
N ALA A 412 15.15 2.50 -15.65
CA ALA A 412 13.74 2.91 -15.68
C ALA A 412 13.29 3.55 -14.36
N TYR A 413 13.93 3.23 -13.25
CA TYR A 413 13.63 3.80 -11.95
C TYR A 413 14.20 5.23 -11.84
N LYS A 414 13.34 6.22 -11.73
CA LYS A 414 13.71 7.63 -11.56
C LYS A 414 13.92 7.97 -10.07
N ASN A 415 13.04 7.45 -9.22
CA ASN A 415 13.11 7.63 -7.77
C ASN A 415 14.28 6.82 -7.19
N GLN A 416 15.11 7.47 -6.35
CA GLN A 416 16.29 6.82 -5.77
C GLN A 416 15.96 5.80 -4.69
N VAL A 417 14.83 5.92 -3.97
CA VAL A 417 14.36 4.90 -3.02
C VAL A 417 13.93 3.65 -3.76
N ASP A 418 13.19 3.80 -4.87
CA ASP A 418 12.76 2.67 -5.70
C ASP A 418 13.97 1.94 -6.30
N LYS A 419 14.95 2.70 -6.79
CA LYS A 419 16.21 2.14 -7.31
C LYS A 419 17.00 1.41 -6.22
N LEU A 420 17.07 1.98 -5.00
CA LEU A 420 17.69 1.36 -3.84
C LEU A 420 16.99 0.02 -3.51
N ALA A 421 15.66 0.04 -3.40
CA ALA A 421 14.86 -1.14 -3.07
C ALA A 421 14.98 -2.23 -4.15
N ALA A 422 14.89 -1.87 -5.43
CA ALA A 422 15.08 -2.78 -6.55
C ALA A 422 16.49 -3.41 -6.55
N THR A 423 17.53 -2.63 -6.19
CA THR A 423 18.90 -3.12 -6.09
C THR A 423 19.04 -4.18 -4.99
N TYR A 424 18.41 -3.99 -3.83
CA TYR A 424 18.42 -4.99 -2.75
C TYR A 424 17.64 -6.26 -3.12
N LEU A 425 16.50 -6.13 -3.79
CA LEU A 425 15.71 -7.29 -4.25
C LEU A 425 16.42 -8.08 -5.35
N ALA A 426 17.16 -7.42 -6.22
CA ALA A 426 17.93 -8.06 -7.29
C ALA A 426 19.30 -8.59 -6.84
N ASN A 427 19.76 -8.25 -5.63
CA ASN A 427 21.08 -8.66 -5.15
C ASN A 427 21.11 -10.16 -4.82
N PRO A 428 21.92 -10.97 -5.53
CA PRO A 428 21.97 -12.43 -5.29
C PRO A 428 22.54 -12.80 -3.92
N LYS A 429 23.18 -11.87 -3.22
CA LYS A 429 23.68 -12.06 -1.85
C LYS A 429 22.61 -11.76 -0.79
N SER A 430 21.46 -11.21 -1.18
CA SER A 430 20.38 -10.95 -0.22
C SER A 430 19.76 -12.24 0.29
N THR A 431 19.62 -12.35 1.61
CA THR A 431 18.76 -13.36 2.24
C THR A 431 17.32 -12.84 2.20
N PHE A 432 16.57 -13.27 1.18
CA PHE A 432 15.22 -12.79 0.97
C PHE A 432 14.19 -13.63 1.74
N GLY A 433 13.29 -12.97 2.49
CA GLY A 433 12.08 -13.52 3.07
C GLY A 433 10.86 -12.82 2.44
N PHE A 434 9.95 -13.58 1.83
CA PHE A 434 8.64 -13.03 1.50
C PHE A 434 7.87 -12.84 2.79
N ASP A 435 7.02 -11.80 2.87
CA ASP A 435 6.13 -11.52 4.01
C ASP A 435 5.55 -12.82 4.59
N ALA A 436 5.90 -13.12 5.84
CA ALA A 436 5.55 -14.40 6.45
C ALA A 436 4.05 -14.51 6.69
N SER A 437 3.42 -13.42 7.12
CA SER A 437 1.98 -13.38 7.37
C SER A 437 1.18 -13.62 6.09
N ASP A 438 1.66 -13.09 4.97
CA ASP A 438 1.02 -13.27 3.66
C ASP A 438 1.16 -14.71 3.12
N LEU A 439 2.24 -15.41 3.48
CA LEU A 439 2.47 -16.81 3.11
C LEU A 439 1.69 -17.80 3.97
N MET A 440 1.44 -17.47 5.23
CA MET A 440 0.72 -18.35 6.18
C MET A 440 -0.73 -18.61 5.72
N PRO A 441 -1.38 -19.69 6.18
CA PRO A 441 -2.80 -19.87 5.94
C PRO A 441 -3.59 -18.61 6.29
N ALA A 442 -4.54 -18.19 5.45
CA ALA A 442 -5.26 -16.93 5.62
C ALA A 442 -5.93 -16.77 7.01
N ALA A 443 -6.36 -17.89 7.64
CA ALA A 443 -6.93 -17.87 8.98
C ALA A 443 -5.88 -17.51 10.06
N VAL A 444 -4.59 -17.70 9.76
CA VAL A 444 -3.49 -17.39 10.64
C VAL A 444 -2.89 -16.02 10.27
N GLY A 445 -2.25 -15.91 9.12
CA GLY A 445 -1.52 -14.71 8.73
C GLY A 445 -2.42 -13.48 8.69
N ALA A 446 -3.39 -13.44 7.77
CA ALA A 446 -4.37 -12.37 7.66
C ALA A 446 -5.53 -12.48 8.68
N GLY A 447 -5.42 -13.35 9.66
CA GLY A 447 -6.45 -13.62 10.66
C GLY A 447 -5.94 -13.45 12.09
N SER A 448 -5.56 -14.56 12.72
CA SER A 448 -5.17 -14.55 14.14
C SER A 448 -3.90 -13.75 14.40
N MET A 449 -2.88 -13.79 13.53
CA MET A 449 -1.64 -13.06 13.72
C MET A 449 -1.88 -11.55 13.74
N TRP A 450 -2.62 -11.00 12.78
CA TRP A 450 -2.93 -9.56 12.75
C TRP A 450 -3.72 -9.14 14.00
N ARG A 451 -4.75 -9.91 14.36
CA ARG A 451 -5.58 -9.63 15.54
C ARG A 451 -4.77 -9.69 16.84
N GLU A 452 -3.99 -10.74 17.03
CA GLU A 452 -3.23 -10.95 18.26
C GLU A 452 -2.10 -9.91 18.39
N PHE A 453 -1.47 -9.51 17.29
CA PHE A 453 -0.44 -8.46 17.33
C PHE A 453 -1.07 -7.08 17.60
N THR A 454 -2.27 -6.82 17.07
CA THR A 454 -3.03 -5.60 17.44
C THR A 454 -3.32 -5.58 18.93
N ALA A 455 -3.76 -6.69 19.52
CA ALA A 455 -4.01 -6.81 20.95
C ALA A 455 -2.70 -6.70 21.78
N TRP A 456 -1.58 -7.23 21.29
CA TRP A 456 -0.28 -7.08 21.92
C TRP A 456 0.11 -5.61 22.09
N PHE A 457 -0.05 -4.79 21.05
CA PHE A 457 0.27 -3.36 21.11
C PHE A 457 -0.80 -2.53 21.81
N GLY A 458 -2.08 -2.73 21.49
CA GLY A 458 -3.19 -1.90 21.96
C GLY A 458 -3.66 -2.23 23.38
N GLU A 459 -3.72 -3.52 23.69
CA GLU A 459 -4.29 -4.02 24.95
C GLU A 459 -3.22 -4.47 25.95
N GLY A 460 -1.96 -4.57 25.52
CA GLY A 460 -0.86 -5.06 26.37
C GLY A 460 -0.92 -6.58 26.59
N LYS A 461 -1.50 -7.35 25.66
CA LYS A 461 -1.54 -8.80 25.72
C LYS A 461 -0.12 -9.35 25.78
N SER A 462 0.13 -10.36 26.66
CA SER A 462 1.46 -10.92 26.82
C SER A 462 1.94 -11.66 25.55
N ILE A 463 3.25 -11.68 25.28
CA ILE A 463 3.84 -12.44 24.16
C ILE A 463 3.48 -13.93 24.28
N ALA A 464 3.45 -14.47 25.50
CA ALA A 464 3.10 -15.87 25.75
C ALA A 464 1.64 -16.17 25.34
N ASP A 465 0.69 -15.28 25.66
CA ASP A 465 -0.71 -15.45 25.29
C ASP A 465 -0.94 -15.24 23.79
N VAL A 466 -0.23 -14.28 23.19
CA VAL A 466 -0.25 -14.01 21.75
C VAL A 466 0.22 -15.23 20.97
N THR A 467 1.41 -15.73 21.28
CA THR A 467 2.00 -16.88 20.58
C THR A 467 1.16 -18.14 20.74
N LYS A 468 0.65 -18.41 21.95
CA LYS A 468 -0.24 -19.54 22.23
C LYS A 468 -1.55 -19.45 21.43
N ALA A 469 -2.15 -18.26 21.34
CA ALA A 469 -3.38 -18.05 20.58
C ALA A 469 -3.18 -18.26 19.07
N ILE A 470 -2.07 -17.79 18.52
CA ILE A 470 -1.73 -17.99 17.11
C ILE A 470 -1.45 -19.47 16.82
N ASP A 471 -0.62 -20.14 17.63
CA ASP A 471 -0.35 -21.58 17.47
C ASP A 471 -1.63 -22.42 17.51
N ALA A 472 -2.57 -22.09 18.42
CA ALA A 472 -3.86 -22.77 18.56
C ALA A 472 -4.80 -22.57 17.36
N SER A 473 -4.63 -21.49 16.61
CA SER A 473 -5.46 -21.14 15.46
C SER A 473 -5.01 -21.80 14.16
N TRP A 474 -3.86 -22.48 14.17
CA TRP A 474 -3.34 -23.13 12.98
C TRP A 474 -4.28 -24.22 12.49
N PRO A 475 -4.58 -24.29 11.17
CA PRO A 475 -5.46 -25.32 10.62
C PRO A 475 -4.94 -26.72 11.00
N LYS A 476 -5.84 -27.57 11.48
CA LYS A 476 -5.52 -29.01 11.66
C LYS A 476 -5.52 -29.66 10.29
N ASN A 477 -4.45 -30.38 9.97
CA ASN A 477 -4.34 -31.19 8.75
C ASN A 477 -5.35 -32.34 8.78
#